data_6181ea41a4409b87db1d742316d5b381
#
_entry.id   6181ea41a4409b87db1d742316d5b381
#
_cell.length_a   1.000
_cell.length_b   1.000
_cell.length_c   1.000
_cell.angle_alpha   90.00
_cell.angle_beta   90.00
_cell.angle_gamma   90.00
#
_symmetry.space_group_name_H-M   'P 1'
#
loop_
_entity.id
_entity.type
_entity.pdbx_description
1 polymer ?
#
loop_
_entity_poly.entity_id
_entity_poly.type
_entity_poly.pdbx_seq_one_letter_code
_entity_poly.pdbx_strand_id
1 'polypeptide(L)'
;MGRIIKAKELRRKQTVALARWLLGKHLVRRRRGRTEAHVITEVEAYDGERDLACHARAGRTARTEVMYGPGGVWYVYLCYGVHEMLNLVVGPRDWPAAVLIRGVDGIGGPGRLTKALGIDRKLNATPAARVSGLWLEDRGVRVPPAHVRATPRIGVDYAGPVWAKKPWRFVIDEVGACLQAIPRANASKQAPTKSRPRLAARPRAKSPSTPRRA
;
A
#
# COMPACT_ATOMS: atom_id res chain seq x y z
N MET A 1 -2.94 2.63 14.15
CA MET A 1 -2.00 2.82 13.03
C MET A 1 -1.13 1.58 12.93
N GLY A 2 -0.88 1.07 11.70
CA GLY A 2 0.02 -0.05 11.48
C GLY A 2 1.50 0.36 11.59
N ARG A 3 2.37 -0.64 11.72
CA ARG A 3 3.82 -0.46 11.66
C ARG A 3 4.25 -0.17 10.22
N ILE A 4 4.96 0.92 9.98
CA ILE A 4 5.51 1.22 8.65
C ILE A 4 6.56 0.16 8.29
N ILE A 5 6.47 -0.38 7.08
CA ILE A 5 7.46 -1.28 6.51
C ILE A 5 8.68 -0.44 6.10
N LYS A 6 9.81 -0.75 6.69
CA LYS A 6 11.06 -0.01 6.45
C LYS A 6 11.78 -0.53 5.20
N ALA A 7 12.48 0.34 4.48
CA ALA A 7 13.25 -0.01 3.29
C ALA A 7 14.21 -1.20 3.51
N LYS A 8 14.83 -1.33 4.70
CA LYS A 8 15.71 -2.45 5.03
C LYS A 8 15.04 -3.83 4.94
N GLU A 9 13.74 -3.90 5.18
CA GLU A 9 12.97 -5.15 5.09
C GLU A 9 12.75 -5.60 3.64
N LEU A 10 12.84 -4.65 2.70
CA LEU A 10 12.61 -4.83 1.27
C LEU A 10 13.91 -5.13 0.48
N ARG A 11 15.09 -5.05 1.14
CA ARG A 11 16.41 -5.20 0.50
C ARG A 11 16.93 -6.64 0.50
N ARG A 12 16.05 -7.64 0.48
CA ARG A 12 16.43 -9.07 0.44
C ARG A 12 16.42 -9.58 -1.00
N LYS A 13 17.39 -10.48 -1.34
CA LYS A 13 17.44 -11.18 -2.65
C LYS A 13 16.41 -12.33 -2.73
N GLN A 14 15.18 -12.08 -2.33
CA GLN A 14 14.10 -13.08 -2.30
C GLN A 14 12.83 -12.47 -2.86
N THR A 15 12.90 -11.97 -4.09
CA THR A 15 11.83 -11.19 -4.73
C THR A 15 10.48 -11.91 -4.71
N VAL A 16 10.46 -13.19 -5.05
CA VAL A 16 9.23 -14.00 -5.09
C VAL A 16 8.63 -14.17 -3.69
N ALA A 17 9.47 -14.41 -2.68
CA ALA A 17 9.00 -14.52 -1.30
C ALA A 17 8.52 -13.17 -0.75
N LEU A 18 9.19 -12.06 -1.11
CA LEU A 18 8.75 -10.70 -0.76
C LEU A 18 7.41 -10.35 -1.42
N ALA A 19 7.20 -10.75 -2.67
CA ALA A 19 5.92 -10.54 -3.34
C ALA A 19 4.79 -11.24 -2.57
N ARG A 20 4.94 -12.52 -2.23
CA ARG A 20 3.94 -13.22 -1.41
C ARG A 20 3.75 -12.58 -0.03
N TRP A 21 4.82 -12.14 0.62
CA TRP A 21 4.76 -11.49 1.93
C TRP A 21 4.02 -10.15 1.90
N LEU A 22 4.00 -9.45 0.76
CA LEU A 22 3.27 -8.20 0.59
C LEU A 22 1.74 -8.39 0.56
N LEU A 23 1.23 -9.58 0.26
CA LEU A 23 -0.19 -9.86 0.37
C LEU A 23 -0.66 -9.69 1.83
N GLY A 24 -1.79 -9.02 2.00
CA GLY A 24 -2.31 -8.67 3.32
C GLY A 24 -1.66 -7.45 3.97
N LYS A 25 -0.56 -6.91 3.41
CA LYS A 25 -0.03 -5.60 3.84
C LYS A 25 -0.90 -4.48 3.28
N HIS A 26 -0.78 -3.30 3.86
CA HIS A 26 -1.59 -2.16 3.45
C HIS A 26 -0.77 -1.21 2.59
N LEU A 27 -1.26 -0.91 1.41
CA LEU A 27 -0.84 0.23 0.61
C LEU A 27 -1.57 1.47 1.14
N VAL A 28 -0.82 2.44 1.62
CA VAL A 28 -1.38 3.65 2.23
C VAL A 28 -1.08 4.86 1.36
N ARG A 29 -2.12 5.58 0.99
CA ARG A 29 -2.04 6.78 0.15
C ARG A 29 -2.53 8.01 0.92
N ARG A 30 -1.71 9.04 0.97
CA ARG A 30 -2.09 10.37 1.46
C ARG A 30 -2.13 11.36 0.31
N ARG A 31 -3.28 11.94 0.04
CA ARG A 31 -3.51 12.93 -1.02
C ARG A 31 -4.56 13.95 -0.59
N ARG A 32 -4.33 15.23 -0.87
CA ARG A 32 -5.28 16.34 -0.57
C ARG A 32 -5.80 16.29 0.87
N GLY A 33 -4.91 16.10 1.84
CA GLY A 33 -5.26 16.04 3.26
C GLY A 33 -5.93 14.73 3.73
N ARG A 34 -6.33 13.84 2.82
CA ARG A 34 -6.93 12.53 3.15
C ARG A 34 -5.91 11.42 3.12
N THR A 35 -6.06 10.46 4.03
CA THR A 35 -5.24 9.24 4.08
C THR A 35 -6.16 8.03 3.99
N GLU A 36 -5.92 7.19 3.01
CA GLU A 36 -6.64 5.94 2.77
C GLU A 36 -5.66 4.77 2.80
N ALA A 37 -6.12 3.59 3.20
CA ALA A 37 -5.29 2.40 3.33
C ALA A 37 -6.06 1.19 2.80
N HIS A 38 -5.44 0.49 1.86
CA HIS A 38 -6.04 -0.64 1.15
C HIS A 38 -5.18 -1.88 1.33
N VAL A 39 -5.81 -3.02 1.57
CA VAL A 39 -5.10 -4.31 1.67
C VAL A 39 -4.63 -4.74 0.29
N ILE A 40 -3.35 -5.09 0.15
CA ILE A 40 -2.79 -5.64 -1.09
C ILE A 40 -3.30 -7.07 -1.27
N THR A 41 -3.99 -7.32 -2.39
CA THR A 41 -4.63 -8.59 -2.70
C THR A 41 -4.05 -9.29 -3.91
N GLU A 42 -3.31 -8.58 -4.78
CA GLU A 42 -2.71 -9.13 -5.98
C GLU A 42 -1.37 -8.47 -6.27
N VAL A 43 -0.33 -9.30 -6.55
CA VAL A 43 1.02 -8.84 -6.88
C VAL A 43 1.67 -9.73 -7.93
N GLU A 44 2.71 -9.20 -8.62
CA GLU A 44 3.60 -9.98 -9.48
C GLU A 44 5.06 -9.70 -9.14
N ALA A 45 5.88 -10.77 -9.12
CA ALA A 45 7.32 -10.67 -8.91
C ALA A 45 8.09 -10.59 -10.23
N TYR A 46 9.10 -9.71 -10.28
CA TYR A 46 10.05 -9.53 -11.38
C TYR A 46 11.47 -9.54 -10.81
N ASP A 47 12.28 -10.57 -11.15
CA ASP A 47 13.47 -10.95 -10.38
C ASP A 47 14.78 -10.78 -11.16
N GLY A 48 15.10 -9.55 -11.47
CA GLY A 48 16.40 -9.18 -12.05
C GLY A 48 16.54 -9.41 -13.55
N GLU A 49 17.77 -9.33 -14.03
CA GLU A 49 18.10 -9.40 -15.46
C GLU A 49 17.84 -10.77 -16.08
N ARG A 50 17.95 -11.83 -15.28
CA ARG A 50 17.71 -13.21 -15.75
C ARG A 50 16.23 -13.50 -16.03
N ASP A 51 15.33 -12.72 -15.41
CA ASP A 51 13.89 -12.83 -15.65
C ASP A 51 13.53 -12.13 -16.96
N LEU A 52 13.30 -12.93 -18.03
CA LEU A 52 12.98 -12.39 -19.36
C LEU A 52 11.67 -11.62 -19.41
N ALA A 53 10.81 -11.70 -18.40
CA ALA A 53 9.63 -10.86 -18.27
C ALA A 53 9.92 -9.53 -17.55
N CYS A 54 11.06 -9.41 -16.88
CA CYS A 54 11.48 -8.18 -16.19
C CYS A 54 11.97 -7.13 -17.17
N HIS A 55 11.69 -5.86 -16.91
CA HIS A 55 12.26 -4.76 -17.70
C HIS A 55 13.79 -4.75 -17.65
N ALA A 56 14.38 -5.17 -16.53
CA ALA A 56 15.84 -5.25 -16.35
C ALA A 56 16.54 -6.27 -17.24
N ARG A 57 15.82 -7.14 -17.98
CA ARG A 57 16.43 -8.07 -18.97
C ARG A 57 17.23 -7.37 -20.05
N ALA A 58 16.90 -6.09 -20.31
CA ALA A 58 17.63 -5.25 -21.26
C ALA A 58 18.86 -4.56 -20.64
N GLY A 59 19.19 -4.91 -19.39
CA GLY A 59 20.23 -4.24 -18.63
C GLY A 59 19.83 -2.88 -18.09
N ARG A 60 20.84 -2.10 -17.71
CA ARG A 60 20.70 -0.76 -17.13
C ARG A 60 20.45 0.27 -18.23
N THR A 61 19.30 0.89 -18.19
CA THR A 61 18.86 1.95 -19.11
C THR A 61 18.27 3.11 -18.31
N ALA A 62 18.04 4.28 -18.91
CA ALA A 62 17.37 5.40 -18.24
C ALA A 62 16.01 5.00 -17.62
N ARG A 63 15.28 4.08 -18.23
CA ARG A 63 14.03 3.57 -17.72
C ARG A 63 14.21 2.64 -16.53
N THR A 64 15.20 1.75 -16.55
CA THR A 64 15.41 0.72 -15.54
C THR A 64 16.34 1.15 -14.42
N GLU A 65 17.00 2.30 -14.51
CA GLU A 65 17.98 2.81 -13.54
C GLU A 65 17.43 2.77 -12.09
N VAL A 66 16.18 3.14 -11.90
CA VAL A 66 15.54 3.12 -10.58
C VAL A 66 15.52 1.73 -9.96
N MET A 67 15.43 0.66 -10.78
CA MET A 67 15.39 -0.73 -10.30
C MET A 67 16.76 -1.18 -9.77
N TYR A 68 17.85 -0.59 -10.21
CA TYR A 68 19.22 -0.89 -9.72
C TYR A 68 19.54 -0.19 -8.40
N GLY A 69 18.70 0.76 -7.98
CA GLY A 69 18.79 1.36 -6.65
C GLY A 69 18.46 0.36 -5.54
N PRO A 70 18.73 0.71 -4.27
CA PRO A 70 18.35 -0.14 -3.16
C PRO A 70 16.82 -0.18 -2.99
N GLY A 71 16.27 -1.35 -2.67
CA GLY A 71 14.85 -1.56 -2.45
C GLY A 71 14.24 -0.57 -1.45
N GLY A 72 12.94 -0.29 -1.64
CA GLY A 72 12.17 0.65 -0.84
C GLY A 72 11.87 1.96 -1.56
N VAL A 73 11.94 1.98 -2.88
CA VAL A 73 11.48 3.10 -3.73
C VAL A 73 10.38 2.62 -4.68
N TRP A 74 9.56 3.55 -5.14
CA TRP A 74 8.54 3.28 -6.14
C TRP A 74 9.14 3.33 -7.55
N TYR A 75 8.76 2.37 -8.37
CA TYR A 75 8.99 2.38 -9.81
C TYR A 75 7.64 2.49 -10.51
N VAL A 76 7.35 3.67 -11.05
CA VAL A 76 6.09 3.95 -11.74
C VAL A 76 6.37 4.25 -13.20
N TYR A 77 5.74 3.51 -14.10
CA TYR A 77 5.90 3.68 -15.53
C TYR A 77 4.58 3.62 -16.28
N LEU A 78 4.52 4.25 -17.44
CA LEU A 78 3.36 4.22 -18.32
C LEU A 78 3.40 2.98 -19.22
N CYS A 79 2.32 2.20 -19.19
CA CYS A 79 2.11 1.02 -20.02
C CYS A 79 1.13 1.33 -21.14
N TYR A 80 1.49 1.01 -22.39
CA TYR A 80 0.70 1.27 -23.61
C TYR A 80 0.21 2.72 -23.75
N GLY A 81 0.91 3.68 -23.19
CA GLY A 81 0.52 5.09 -23.24
C GLY A 81 -0.71 5.48 -22.40
N VAL A 82 -1.35 4.52 -21.71
CA VAL A 82 -2.66 4.72 -21.06
C VAL A 82 -2.64 4.45 -19.55
N HIS A 83 -1.91 3.44 -19.11
CA HIS A 83 -2.00 2.96 -17.72
C HIS A 83 -0.68 3.14 -16.97
N GLU A 84 -0.73 3.83 -15.86
CA GLU A 84 0.40 3.86 -14.92
C GLU A 84 0.48 2.53 -14.17
N MET A 85 1.70 2.01 -13.98
CA MET A 85 1.98 0.75 -13.30
C MET A 85 2.81 1.00 -12.06
N LEU A 86 2.28 0.64 -10.89
CA LEU A 86 2.94 0.83 -9.61
C LEU A 86 3.76 -0.39 -9.23
N ASN A 87 5.08 -0.23 -9.16
CA ASN A 87 5.98 -1.25 -8.66
C ASN A 87 6.76 -0.77 -7.44
N LEU A 88 7.04 -1.69 -6.55
CA LEU A 88 7.97 -1.51 -5.45
C LEU A 88 9.31 -2.13 -5.83
N VAL A 89 10.37 -1.34 -5.91
CA VAL A 89 11.73 -1.86 -6.06
C VAL A 89 12.11 -2.62 -4.80
N VAL A 90 12.65 -3.82 -4.96
CA VAL A 90 13.09 -4.69 -3.87
C VAL A 90 14.52 -5.19 -4.12
N GLY A 91 15.13 -5.78 -3.10
CA GLY A 91 16.52 -6.25 -3.23
C GLY A 91 17.57 -5.20 -2.84
N PRO A 92 18.82 -5.61 -2.72
CA PRO A 92 19.96 -4.70 -2.49
C PRO A 92 20.26 -3.87 -3.74
N ARG A 93 21.14 -2.89 -3.61
CA ARG A 93 21.66 -2.15 -4.76
C ARG A 93 22.24 -3.11 -5.80
N ASP A 94 22.10 -2.76 -7.07
CA ASP A 94 22.55 -3.52 -8.25
C ASP A 94 21.91 -4.92 -8.39
N TRP A 95 20.75 -5.10 -7.73
CA TRP A 95 19.84 -6.22 -7.92
C TRP A 95 18.50 -5.71 -8.44
N PRO A 96 18.31 -5.58 -9.78
CA PRO A 96 17.17 -4.86 -10.37
C PRO A 96 15.88 -5.71 -10.31
N ALA A 97 15.28 -5.77 -9.15
CA ALA A 97 14.06 -6.52 -8.92
C ALA A 97 12.92 -5.62 -8.43
N ALA A 98 11.70 -5.99 -8.76
CA ALA A 98 10.51 -5.24 -8.38
C ALA A 98 9.30 -6.15 -8.14
N VAL A 99 8.36 -5.65 -7.35
CA VAL A 99 7.03 -6.24 -7.18
C VAL A 99 5.98 -5.29 -7.71
N LEU A 100 5.28 -5.68 -8.77
CA LEU A 100 4.11 -4.95 -9.28
C LEU A 100 2.92 -5.17 -8.35
N ILE A 101 2.31 -4.09 -7.88
CA ILE A 101 1.05 -4.13 -7.12
C ILE A 101 -0.09 -4.04 -8.13
N ARG A 102 -0.82 -5.15 -8.30
CA ARG A 102 -1.87 -5.29 -9.31
C ARG A 102 -3.26 -5.03 -8.78
N GLY A 103 -3.48 -5.30 -7.50
CA GLY A 103 -4.78 -5.16 -6.88
C GLY A 103 -4.70 -4.91 -5.38
N VAL A 104 -5.70 -4.22 -4.91
CA VAL A 104 -5.98 -4.04 -3.47
C VAL A 104 -7.45 -4.37 -3.22
N ASP A 105 -7.82 -4.52 -1.96
CA ASP A 105 -9.22 -4.80 -1.59
C ASP A 105 -10.19 -3.80 -2.26
N GLY A 106 -11.20 -4.34 -2.95
CA GLY A 106 -12.18 -3.59 -3.73
C GLY A 106 -11.69 -3.04 -5.09
N ILE A 107 -10.38 -3.09 -5.40
CA ILE A 107 -9.83 -2.53 -6.66
C ILE A 107 -8.87 -3.54 -7.30
N GLY A 108 -9.36 -4.28 -8.31
CA GLY A 108 -8.54 -5.18 -9.13
C GLY A 108 -8.05 -4.52 -10.42
N GLY A 109 -6.83 -4.90 -10.83
CA GLY A 109 -6.16 -4.43 -12.04
C GLY A 109 -5.27 -3.20 -11.81
N PRO A 110 -4.00 -3.26 -12.29
CA PRO A 110 -2.97 -2.28 -11.93
C PRO A 110 -3.29 -0.86 -12.41
N GLY A 111 -3.85 -0.71 -13.62
CA GLY A 111 -4.24 0.60 -14.15
C GLY A 111 -5.44 1.20 -13.42
N ARG A 112 -6.42 0.38 -13.00
CA ARG A 112 -7.56 0.85 -12.18
C ARG A 112 -7.10 1.28 -10.81
N LEU A 113 -6.19 0.53 -10.19
CA LEU A 113 -5.58 0.84 -8.91
C LEU A 113 -4.88 2.22 -8.96
N THR A 114 -3.99 2.43 -9.91
CA THR A 114 -3.23 3.69 -10.02
C THR A 114 -4.15 4.88 -10.28
N LYS A 115 -5.18 4.71 -11.14
CA LYS A 115 -6.19 5.75 -11.40
C LYS A 115 -6.98 6.10 -10.13
N ALA A 116 -7.47 5.11 -9.40
CA ALA A 116 -8.26 5.31 -8.18
C ALA A 116 -7.46 6.05 -7.11
N LEU A 117 -6.21 5.62 -6.87
CA LEU A 117 -5.34 6.21 -5.84
C LEU A 117 -4.59 7.47 -6.31
N GLY A 118 -4.79 7.91 -7.55
CA GLY A 118 -4.06 9.04 -8.13
C GLY A 118 -2.55 8.85 -8.05
N ILE A 119 -2.08 7.70 -8.50
CA ILE A 119 -0.68 7.34 -8.62
C ILE A 119 -0.23 7.58 -10.05
N ASP A 120 0.79 8.39 -10.23
CA ASP A 120 1.37 8.73 -11.52
C ASP A 120 2.91 8.69 -11.48
N ARG A 121 3.55 8.95 -12.61
CA ARG A 121 5.02 8.97 -12.74
C ARG A 121 5.75 9.99 -11.88
N LYS A 122 5.06 10.95 -11.26
CA LYS A 122 5.67 11.87 -10.27
C LYS A 122 6.14 11.13 -9.03
N LEU A 123 5.59 9.92 -8.78
CA LEU A 123 6.04 9.05 -7.71
C LEU A 123 7.20 8.14 -8.10
N ASN A 124 7.60 8.11 -9.38
CA ASN A 124 8.75 7.31 -9.81
C ASN A 124 10.02 7.73 -9.08
N ALA A 125 10.84 6.77 -8.67
CA ALA A 125 12.07 6.94 -7.90
C ALA A 125 11.90 7.61 -6.51
N THR A 126 10.65 7.86 -6.06
CA THR A 126 10.42 8.37 -4.71
C THR A 126 10.43 7.25 -3.65
N PRO A 127 10.82 7.52 -2.40
CA PRO A 127 10.83 6.51 -1.35
C PRO A 127 9.42 5.99 -1.03
N ALA A 128 9.30 4.69 -0.78
CA ALA A 128 8.07 4.07 -0.28
C ALA A 128 7.87 4.41 1.21
N ALA A 129 7.69 5.70 1.50
CA ALA A 129 7.64 6.28 2.83
C ALA A 129 6.62 7.42 2.92
N ARG A 130 6.28 7.85 4.12
CA ARG A 130 5.28 8.93 4.36
C ARG A 130 5.59 10.23 3.64
N VAL A 131 6.85 10.53 3.40
CA VAL A 131 7.29 11.75 2.71
C VAL A 131 6.78 11.83 1.27
N SER A 132 6.71 10.70 0.55
CA SER A 132 6.15 10.64 -0.81
C SER A 132 4.62 10.66 -0.85
N GLY A 133 3.96 10.53 0.30
CA GLY A 133 2.50 10.34 0.39
C GLY A 133 2.01 8.96 -0.06
N LEU A 134 2.93 8.00 -0.31
CA LEU A 134 2.61 6.62 -0.64
C LEU A 134 3.59 5.69 0.10
N TRP A 135 3.08 4.81 0.97
CA TRP A 135 3.90 3.92 1.77
C TRP A 135 3.20 2.59 2.08
N LEU A 136 3.92 1.68 2.71
CA LEU A 136 3.41 0.37 3.12
C LEU A 136 3.32 0.27 4.64
N GLU A 137 2.25 -0.34 5.14
CA GLU A 137 2.06 -0.67 6.55
C GLU A 137 1.81 -2.16 6.77
N ASP A 138 2.42 -2.69 7.82
CA ASP A 138 2.06 -3.99 8.38
C ASP A 138 1.08 -3.77 9.55
N ARG A 139 -0.15 -4.25 9.38
CA ARG A 139 -1.21 -4.18 10.39
C ARG A 139 -1.52 -5.55 11.01
N GLY A 140 -0.56 -6.48 10.90
CA GLY A 140 -0.69 -7.81 11.49
C GLY A 140 -1.53 -8.80 10.67
N VAL A 141 -2.04 -8.40 9.49
CA VAL A 141 -2.77 -9.30 8.61
C VAL A 141 -1.84 -10.41 8.14
N ARG A 142 -2.24 -11.65 8.36
CA ARG A 142 -1.56 -12.86 7.90
C ARG A 142 -2.49 -13.58 6.93
N VAL A 143 -2.04 -13.73 5.68
CA VAL A 143 -2.77 -14.51 4.67
C VAL A 143 -2.26 -15.94 4.72
N PRO A 144 -3.10 -16.93 5.09
CA PRO A 144 -2.69 -18.33 5.10
C PRO A 144 -2.28 -18.78 3.68
N PRO A 145 -1.24 -19.62 3.53
CA PRO A 145 -0.81 -20.11 2.22
C PRO A 145 -1.92 -20.75 1.38
N ALA A 146 -2.87 -21.42 2.01
CA ALA A 146 -4.01 -22.06 1.36
C ALA A 146 -4.96 -21.06 0.64
N HIS A 147 -4.95 -19.78 1.05
CA HIS A 147 -5.73 -18.71 0.44
C HIS A 147 -4.92 -17.88 -0.57
N VAL A 148 -3.71 -18.31 -0.92
CA VAL A 148 -2.87 -17.65 -1.92
C VAL A 148 -2.73 -18.53 -3.15
N ARG A 149 -3.36 -18.12 -4.23
CA ARG A 149 -3.19 -18.74 -5.52
C ARG A 149 -1.96 -18.18 -6.22
N ALA A 150 -1.07 -19.07 -6.68
CA ALA A 150 0.08 -18.74 -7.50
C ALA A 150 -0.23 -19.09 -8.97
N THR A 151 -0.12 -18.11 -9.86
CA THR A 151 -0.44 -18.25 -11.29
C THR A 151 0.64 -17.61 -12.16
N PRO A 152 0.66 -17.88 -13.48
CA PRO A 152 1.46 -17.09 -14.41
C PRO A 152 1.14 -15.59 -14.31
N ARG A 153 2.16 -14.78 -14.60
CA ARG A 153 2.02 -13.32 -14.72
C ARG A 153 1.22 -12.94 -15.96
N ILE A 154 0.61 -11.77 -15.96
CA ILE A 154 -0.26 -11.31 -17.04
C ILE A 154 0.51 -10.41 -18.02
N GLY A 155 0.36 -10.66 -19.33
CA GLY A 155 0.95 -9.82 -20.38
C GLY A 155 2.46 -9.99 -20.54
N VAL A 156 3.00 -11.18 -20.23
CA VAL A 156 4.43 -11.49 -20.31
C VAL A 156 4.76 -12.62 -21.32
N ASP A 157 3.88 -12.88 -22.29
CA ASP A 157 4.05 -13.95 -23.29
C ASP A 157 5.33 -13.78 -24.11
N TYR A 158 5.78 -12.56 -24.31
CA TYR A 158 7.04 -12.20 -24.97
C TYR A 158 8.29 -12.76 -24.26
N ALA A 159 8.16 -13.17 -23.00
CA ALA A 159 9.27 -13.71 -22.21
C ALA A 159 9.61 -15.19 -22.53
N GLY A 160 8.87 -15.77 -23.47
CA GLY A 160 9.03 -17.16 -23.88
C GLY A 160 8.40 -18.17 -22.90
N PRO A 161 8.34 -19.46 -23.31
CA PRO A 161 7.49 -20.45 -22.64
C PRO A 161 7.89 -20.77 -21.21
N VAL A 162 9.15 -20.61 -20.84
CA VAL A 162 9.64 -20.86 -19.48
C VAL A 162 9.26 -19.72 -18.54
N TRP A 163 9.55 -18.48 -18.94
CA TRP A 163 9.38 -17.32 -18.07
C TRP A 163 7.93 -16.85 -18.02
N ALA A 164 7.19 -16.98 -19.12
CA ALA A 164 5.77 -16.67 -19.14
C ALA A 164 4.95 -17.58 -18.22
N LYS A 165 5.33 -18.88 -18.12
CA LYS A 165 4.60 -19.86 -17.31
C LYS A 165 5.00 -19.89 -15.83
N LYS A 166 6.04 -19.14 -15.39
CA LYS A 166 6.41 -19.09 -13.97
C LYS A 166 5.26 -18.57 -13.11
N PRO A 167 4.90 -19.29 -12.01
CA PRO A 167 3.77 -18.92 -11.16
C PRO A 167 4.15 -17.80 -10.19
N TRP A 168 4.53 -16.64 -10.72
CA TRP A 168 5.04 -15.50 -9.98
C TRP A 168 4.04 -14.36 -9.85
N ARG A 169 2.78 -14.63 -10.13
CA ARG A 169 1.63 -13.80 -9.76
C ARG A 169 0.90 -14.45 -8.60
N PHE A 170 0.70 -13.69 -7.54
CA PHE A 170 0.04 -14.13 -6.31
C PHE A 170 -1.22 -13.35 -6.08
N VAL A 171 -2.32 -14.06 -5.83
CA VAL A 171 -3.66 -13.49 -5.62
C VAL A 171 -4.24 -14.10 -4.36
N ILE A 172 -4.86 -13.27 -3.52
CA ILE A 172 -5.68 -13.74 -2.40
C ILE A 172 -7.01 -14.20 -2.96
N ASP A 173 -7.32 -15.49 -2.81
CA ASP A 173 -8.66 -16.02 -3.05
C ASP A 173 -9.53 -15.68 -1.84
N GLU A 174 -10.79 -15.27 -2.07
CA GLU A 174 -11.76 -14.95 -1.01
C GLU A 174 -11.26 -13.90 0.00
N VAL A 175 -10.93 -12.72 -0.48
CA VAL A 175 -10.43 -11.60 0.34
C VAL A 175 -11.27 -11.37 1.59
N GLY A 176 -12.61 -11.47 1.49
CA GLY A 176 -13.53 -11.30 2.62
C GLY A 176 -13.30 -12.30 3.75
N ALA A 177 -13.15 -13.58 3.46
CA ALA A 177 -12.90 -14.63 4.45
C ALA A 177 -11.53 -14.46 5.13
N CYS A 178 -10.49 -14.16 4.34
CA CYS A 178 -9.13 -13.92 4.86
C CYS A 178 -9.04 -12.70 5.79
N LEU A 179 -9.76 -11.63 5.49
CA LEU A 179 -9.72 -10.40 6.29
C LEU A 179 -10.57 -10.49 7.57
N GLN A 180 -11.62 -11.32 7.60
CA GLN A 180 -12.44 -11.56 8.78
C GLN A 180 -11.75 -12.44 9.83
N ALA A 181 -10.82 -13.30 9.44
CA ALA A 181 -10.03 -14.15 10.33
C ALA A 181 -8.98 -13.38 11.16
N ILE A 182 -8.88 -12.06 11.01
CA ILE A 182 -7.95 -11.23 11.80
C ILE A 182 -8.61 -10.93 13.14
N PRO A 183 -8.00 -11.31 14.30
CA PRO A 183 -8.43 -10.80 15.57
C PRO A 183 -8.39 -9.27 15.51
N ARG A 184 -9.50 -8.59 15.61
CA ARG A 184 -9.53 -7.13 15.80
C ARG A 184 -8.77 -6.87 17.09
N ALA A 185 -7.52 -6.46 16.99
CA ALA A 185 -6.75 -5.99 18.14
C ALA A 185 -7.61 -4.90 18.80
N ASN A 186 -8.04 -5.16 20.04
CA ASN A 186 -8.89 -4.37 20.93
C ASN A 186 -9.08 -2.93 20.44
N ALA A 187 -10.29 -2.60 20.03
CA ALA A 187 -10.77 -1.23 20.07
C ALA A 187 -10.54 -0.76 21.51
N SER A 188 -9.56 0.12 21.68
CA SER A 188 -9.24 0.73 22.97
C SER A 188 -10.53 1.17 23.65
N LYS A 189 -10.71 0.67 24.87
CA LYS A 189 -11.75 1.10 25.82
C LYS A 189 -11.83 2.62 25.77
N GLN A 190 -12.89 3.15 25.18
CA GLN A 190 -13.28 4.52 25.43
C GLN A 190 -13.63 4.58 26.92
N ALA A 191 -12.82 5.31 27.67
CA ALA A 191 -13.11 5.63 29.06
C ALA A 191 -14.48 6.32 29.12
N PRO A 192 -15.36 5.96 30.08
CA PRO A 192 -16.64 6.64 30.21
C PRO A 192 -16.37 8.12 30.51
N THR A 193 -16.91 8.97 29.66
CA THR A 193 -16.95 10.43 29.90
C THR A 193 -17.71 10.67 31.19
N LYS A 194 -16.99 11.08 32.24
CA LYS A 194 -17.60 11.60 33.48
C LYS A 194 -18.51 12.76 33.09
N SER A 195 -19.80 12.56 33.22
CA SER A 195 -20.80 13.61 33.13
C SER A 195 -20.51 14.65 34.22
N ARG A 196 -20.26 15.91 33.82
CA ARG A 196 -20.18 17.05 34.72
C ARG A 196 -21.53 17.26 35.39
N PRO A 197 -21.60 17.47 36.69
CA PRO A 197 -22.84 17.81 37.36
C PRO A 197 -23.30 19.21 36.89
N ARG A 198 -24.58 19.32 36.55
CA ARG A 198 -25.25 20.59 36.27
C ARG A 198 -25.14 21.49 37.49
N LEU A 199 -24.49 22.65 37.41
CA LEU A 199 -24.60 23.72 38.38
C LEU A 199 -26.04 24.21 38.39
N ALA A 200 -26.67 24.18 39.58
CA ALA A 200 -27.95 24.72 39.84
C ALA A 200 -27.94 26.25 39.60
N ALA A 201 -29.00 26.72 38.93
CA ALA A 201 -29.20 28.15 38.64
C ALA A 201 -29.39 28.91 39.96
N ARG A 202 -28.59 29.97 40.17
CA ARG A 202 -28.81 30.96 41.25
C ARG A 202 -30.01 31.82 40.93
N PRO A 203 -30.86 32.13 41.93
CA PRO A 203 -31.99 33.05 41.75
C PRO A 203 -31.53 34.50 41.51
N ARG A 204 -32.22 35.14 40.58
CA ARG A 204 -32.02 36.57 40.22
C ARG A 204 -32.34 37.49 41.41
N ALA A 205 -31.41 38.31 41.81
CA ALA A 205 -31.62 39.43 42.74
C ALA A 205 -32.46 40.52 42.04
N LYS A 206 -33.47 41.01 42.76
CA LYS A 206 -34.30 42.15 42.35
C LYS A 206 -33.52 43.44 42.45
N SER A 207 -33.53 44.21 41.38
CA SER A 207 -32.96 45.58 41.34
C SER A 207 -33.87 46.57 42.12
N PRO A 208 -33.30 47.54 42.89
CA PRO A 208 -34.11 48.56 43.52
C PRO A 208 -34.45 49.67 42.54
N SER A 209 -35.70 50.14 42.60
CA SER A 209 -36.25 51.25 41.88
C SER A 209 -35.66 52.63 42.38
N THR A 210 -35.18 53.40 41.46
CA THR A 210 -34.75 54.80 41.71
C THR A 210 -35.95 55.75 41.62
N PRO A 211 -36.15 56.71 42.56
CA PRO A 211 -37.25 57.67 42.48
C PRO A 211 -36.84 58.82 41.56
N ARG A 212 -37.82 59.30 40.74
CA ARG A 212 -37.77 60.53 39.99
C ARG A 212 -37.77 61.72 40.96
N ARG A 213 -36.87 62.70 40.73
CA ARG A 213 -37.01 64.07 41.24
C ARG A 213 -37.50 64.96 40.11
N ALA A 214 -38.30 65.89 40.54
CA ALA A 214 -38.98 66.99 39.82
C ALA A 214 -38.01 67.89 39.06
#